data_1dc0d51dbb25a142012fc196d886c2b0
#
_entry.id   1dc0d51dbb25a142012fc196d886c2b0
#
_cell.length_a   1.000
_cell.length_b   1.000
_cell.length_c   1.000
_cell.angle_alpha   90.00
_cell.angle_beta   90.00
_cell.angle_gamma   90.00
#
_symmetry.space_group_name_H-M   'P 1'
#
loop_
_entity.id
_entity.type
_entity.pdbx_description
1 polymer ?
#
loop_
_entity_poly.entity_id
_entity_poly.type
_entity_poly.pdbx_seq_one_letter_code
_entity_poly.pdbx_strand_id
1 'polypeptide(L)'
;IPVGIVALLAMPFILPTSLWERLLSSVTMSDSSSQYRLSIYQAGFDMIRHYWVTGIGVDAFNEIYPLFSLEAANAYHVHNLFLQEFIELGIVGFSVFLALVLLFFQKIYSTMARAARRYRFILAAVFGGFAGILLQGMTDHIWFDYSIVLLFWCVLGIGMAAVRLGEKSWRKKN
;
A
#
# COMPACT_ATOMS: atom_id res chain seq x y z
N ILE A 1 26.35 2.01 2.76
CA ILE A 1 26.20 1.65 1.32
C ILE A 1 27.00 0.39 0.96
N PRO A 2 28.31 0.20 1.29
CA PRO A 2 29.03 -1.01 0.87
C PRO A 2 28.52 -2.32 1.49
N VAL A 3 28.03 -2.29 2.73
CA VAL A 3 27.55 -3.49 3.43
C VAL A 3 26.28 -4.05 2.76
N GLY A 4 25.33 -3.17 2.35
CA GLY A 4 24.13 -3.59 1.66
C GLY A 4 24.39 -4.22 0.29
N ILE A 5 25.36 -3.68 -0.45
CA ILE A 5 25.76 -4.23 -1.76
C ILE A 5 26.44 -5.60 -1.59
N VAL A 6 27.32 -5.73 -0.61
CA VAL A 6 27.99 -7.01 -0.29
C VAL A 6 26.96 -8.05 0.15
N ALA A 7 25.97 -7.69 0.98
CA ALA A 7 24.90 -8.58 1.39
C ALA A 7 24.05 -9.06 0.21
N LEU A 8 23.71 -8.15 -0.72
CA LEU A 8 22.96 -8.47 -1.95
C LEU A 8 23.76 -9.42 -2.87
N LEU A 9 25.05 -9.20 -3.04
CA LEU A 9 25.92 -10.03 -3.86
C LEU A 9 26.23 -11.40 -3.23
N ALA A 10 26.20 -11.49 -1.90
CA ALA A 10 26.36 -12.73 -1.15
C ALA A 10 25.06 -13.57 -1.04
N MET A 11 23.91 -12.96 -1.31
CA MET A 11 22.58 -13.58 -1.18
C MET A 11 22.46 -14.93 -1.94
N PRO A 12 22.91 -15.05 -3.21
CA PRO A 12 22.86 -16.31 -3.95
C PRO A 12 23.65 -17.46 -3.31
N PHE A 13 24.69 -17.15 -2.54
CA PHE A 13 25.57 -18.14 -1.91
C PHE A 13 25.14 -18.54 -0.50
N ILE A 14 24.30 -17.74 0.13
CA ILE A 14 23.83 -17.93 1.53
C ILE A 14 22.44 -18.54 1.56
N LEU A 15 21.59 -18.26 0.56
CA LEU A 15 20.22 -18.78 0.52
C LEU A 15 20.19 -20.26 0.14
N PRO A 16 19.39 -21.09 0.85
CA PRO A 16 19.08 -22.45 0.41
C PRO A 16 18.53 -22.44 -1.02
N THR A 17 18.87 -23.47 -1.81
CA THR A 17 18.42 -23.62 -3.20
C THR A 17 16.91 -23.53 -3.37
N SER A 18 16.16 -24.08 -2.40
CA SER A 18 14.70 -23.99 -2.37
C SER A 18 14.14 -22.57 -2.25
N LEU A 19 14.83 -21.69 -1.55
CA LEU A 19 14.44 -20.26 -1.47
C LEU A 19 14.81 -19.51 -2.76
N TRP A 20 15.95 -19.88 -3.35
CA TRP A 20 16.38 -19.31 -4.62
C TRP A 20 15.44 -19.67 -5.76
N GLU A 21 15.04 -20.94 -5.85
CA GLU A 21 14.04 -21.41 -6.81
C GLU A 21 12.70 -20.70 -6.64
N ARG A 22 12.23 -20.49 -5.40
CA ARG A 22 10.99 -19.73 -5.12
C ARG A 22 11.11 -18.27 -5.54
N LEU A 23 12.26 -17.62 -5.30
CA LEU A 23 12.50 -16.25 -5.75
C LEU A 23 12.49 -16.18 -7.28
N LEU A 24 13.16 -17.11 -7.96
CA LEU A 24 13.16 -17.17 -9.42
C LEU A 24 11.77 -17.44 -9.99
N SER A 25 11.01 -18.39 -9.44
CA SER A 25 9.65 -18.70 -9.89
C SER A 25 8.71 -17.51 -9.70
N SER A 26 8.86 -16.77 -8.61
CA SER A 26 8.09 -15.53 -8.37
C SER A 26 8.42 -14.41 -9.36
N VAL A 27 9.71 -14.28 -9.74
CA VAL A 27 10.13 -13.28 -10.74
C VAL A 27 9.71 -13.69 -12.16
N THR A 28 9.74 -14.98 -12.48
CA THR A 28 9.34 -15.50 -13.80
C THR A 28 7.83 -15.68 -13.94
N MET A 29 7.05 -15.42 -12.88
CA MET A 29 5.60 -15.65 -12.84
C MET A 29 5.19 -17.07 -13.30
N SER A 30 6.05 -18.04 -13.08
CA SER A 30 5.85 -19.43 -13.53
C SER A 30 5.08 -20.29 -12.53
N ASP A 31 4.88 -19.80 -11.30
CA ASP A 31 4.10 -20.47 -10.28
C ASP A 31 2.59 -20.19 -10.43
N SER A 32 1.76 -21.16 -10.06
CA SER A 32 0.30 -21.07 -10.15
C SER A 32 -0.29 -19.86 -9.41
N SER A 33 0.34 -19.44 -8.31
CA SER A 33 -0.07 -18.28 -7.53
C SER A 33 0.12 -16.98 -8.30
N SER A 34 1.22 -16.83 -9.01
CA SER A 34 1.49 -15.63 -9.82
C SER A 34 0.58 -15.58 -11.05
N GLN A 35 0.31 -16.72 -11.69
CA GLN A 35 -0.64 -16.80 -12.80
C GLN A 35 -2.06 -16.46 -12.35
N TYR A 36 -2.48 -16.95 -11.19
CA TYR A 36 -3.77 -16.60 -10.60
C TYR A 36 -3.91 -15.11 -10.31
N ARG A 37 -2.86 -14.46 -9.74
CA ARG A 37 -2.87 -13.00 -9.55
C ARG A 37 -2.94 -12.23 -10.87
N LEU A 38 -2.29 -12.73 -11.92
CA LEU A 38 -2.33 -12.09 -13.23
C LEU A 38 -3.74 -12.12 -13.83
N SER A 39 -4.47 -13.24 -13.72
CA SER A 39 -5.86 -13.32 -14.19
C SER A 39 -6.78 -12.38 -13.42
N ILE A 40 -6.58 -12.25 -12.10
CA ILE A 40 -7.32 -11.29 -11.27
C ILE A 40 -7.02 -9.84 -11.70
N TYR A 41 -5.76 -9.51 -11.99
CA TYR A 41 -5.40 -8.18 -12.49
C TYR A 41 -6.03 -7.88 -13.85
N GLN A 42 -6.07 -8.85 -14.77
CA GLN A 42 -6.73 -8.68 -16.07
C GLN A 42 -8.21 -8.36 -15.90
N ALA A 43 -8.94 -9.14 -15.09
CA ALA A 43 -10.33 -8.86 -14.76
C ALA A 43 -10.50 -7.48 -14.10
N GLY A 44 -9.61 -7.11 -13.18
CA GLY A 44 -9.61 -5.80 -12.53
C GLY A 44 -9.42 -4.64 -13.52
N PHE A 45 -8.53 -4.77 -14.50
CA PHE A 45 -8.36 -3.77 -15.56
C PHE A 45 -9.59 -3.68 -16.47
N ASP A 46 -10.26 -4.79 -16.75
CA ASP A 46 -11.49 -4.78 -17.53
C ASP A 46 -12.65 -4.15 -16.76
N MET A 47 -12.74 -4.35 -15.44
CA MET A 47 -13.67 -3.60 -14.58
C MET A 47 -13.40 -2.09 -14.62
N ILE A 48 -12.13 -1.66 -14.53
CA ILE A 48 -11.76 -0.25 -14.64
C ILE A 48 -12.21 0.32 -15.98
N ARG A 49 -12.02 -0.36 -17.11
CA ARG A 49 -12.46 0.12 -18.43
C ARG A 49 -13.96 0.40 -18.48
N HIS A 50 -14.78 -0.37 -17.75
CA HIS A 50 -16.22 -0.19 -17.73
C HIS A 50 -16.69 0.82 -16.67
N TYR A 51 -16.02 0.86 -15.53
CA TYR A 51 -16.47 1.62 -14.36
C TYR A 51 -15.47 2.66 -13.85
N TRP A 52 -14.56 3.15 -14.72
CA TRP A 52 -13.44 4.02 -14.32
C TRP A 52 -13.87 5.32 -13.62
N VAL A 53 -15.08 5.83 -13.87
CA VAL A 53 -15.57 7.08 -13.25
C VAL A 53 -16.16 6.81 -11.88
N THR A 54 -17.08 5.87 -11.78
CA THR A 54 -17.90 5.62 -10.58
C THR A 54 -17.31 4.55 -9.67
N GLY A 55 -16.47 3.68 -10.21
CA GLY A 55 -16.12 2.42 -9.58
C GLY A 55 -17.29 1.44 -9.59
N ILE A 56 -17.05 0.26 -9.05
CA ILE A 56 -18.06 -0.80 -8.91
C ILE A 56 -18.81 -0.74 -7.55
N GLY A 57 -18.34 0.10 -6.62
CA GLY A 57 -18.83 0.18 -5.24
C GLY A 57 -17.88 -0.52 -4.26
N VAL A 58 -17.86 -0.01 -3.01
CA VAL A 58 -17.03 -0.55 -1.94
C VAL A 58 -17.48 -1.97 -1.60
N ASP A 59 -16.51 -2.89 -1.45
CA ASP A 59 -16.71 -4.32 -1.12
C ASP A 59 -17.50 -5.12 -2.18
N ALA A 60 -17.70 -4.53 -3.38
CA ALA A 60 -18.46 -5.19 -4.46
C ALA A 60 -17.58 -6.08 -5.36
N PHE A 61 -16.26 -6.13 -5.14
CA PHE A 61 -15.34 -6.84 -6.03
C PHE A 61 -15.70 -8.31 -6.22
N ASN A 62 -15.97 -9.03 -5.13
CA ASN A 62 -16.31 -10.46 -5.16
C ASN A 62 -17.59 -10.76 -5.95
N GLU A 63 -18.58 -9.86 -5.91
CA GLU A 63 -19.86 -10.02 -6.62
C GLU A 63 -19.73 -9.73 -8.12
N ILE A 64 -18.89 -8.76 -8.46
CA ILE A 64 -18.72 -8.31 -9.87
C ILE A 64 -17.66 -9.13 -10.60
N TYR A 65 -16.66 -9.67 -9.90
CA TYR A 65 -15.54 -10.43 -10.47
C TYR A 65 -15.96 -11.56 -11.42
N PRO A 66 -16.98 -12.40 -11.12
CA PRO A 66 -17.40 -13.47 -12.03
C PRO A 66 -17.91 -13.00 -13.40
N LEU A 67 -18.31 -11.73 -13.53
CA LEU A 67 -18.76 -11.15 -14.80
C LEU A 67 -17.60 -10.79 -15.73
N PHE A 68 -16.38 -10.67 -15.18
CA PHE A 68 -15.18 -10.23 -15.90
C PHE A 68 -14.09 -11.32 -15.97
N SER A 69 -14.22 -12.39 -15.18
CA SER A 69 -13.26 -13.49 -15.18
C SER A 69 -13.78 -14.67 -15.99
N LEU A 70 -12.92 -15.24 -16.84
CA LEU A 70 -13.17 -16.49 -17.55
C LEU A 70 -12.84 -17.72 -16.67
N GLU A 71 -12.19 -17.52 -15.53
CA GLU A 71 -11.83 -18.59 -14.60
C GLU A 71 -12.96 -18.82 -13.59
N ALA A 72 -13.24 -20.08 -13.31
CA ALA A 72 -14.26 -20.49 -12.34
C ALA A 72 -13.89 -20.20 -10.87
N ALA A 73 -12.69 -19.70 -10.62
CA ALA A 73 -12.22 -19.38 -9.27
C ALA A 73 -12.76 -18.02 -8.81
N ASN A 74 -13.39 -17.99 -7.64
CA ASN A 74 -13.81 -16.73 -7.00
C ASN A 74 -12.58 -15.99 -6.47
N ALA A 75 -12.51 -14.68 -6.71
CA ALA A 75 -11.54 -13.79 -6.11
C ALA A 75 -12.25 -12.77 -5.21
N TYR A 76 -11.73 -12.59 -4.01
CA TYR A 76 -12.30 -11.64 -3.04
C TYR A 76 -11.74 -10.24 -3.21
N HIS A 77 -10.53 -10.11 -3.75
CA HIS A 77 -9.84 -8.85 -3.94
C HIS A 77 -8.66 -8.99 -4.93
N VAL A 78 -8.14 -7.85 -5.38
CA VAL A 78 -7.13 -7.76 -6.45
C VAL A 78 -5.68 -7.80 -5.92
N HIS A 79 -5.37 -8.24 -4.73
CA HIS A 79 -4.01 -8.30 -4.17
C HIS A 79 -3.14 -7.04 -4.42
N ASN A 80 -3.77 -5.88 -4.43
CA ASN A 80 -3.12 -4.57 -4.55
C ASN A 80 -4.10 -3.50 -4.06
N LEU A 81 -3.76 -2.83 -2.96
CA LEU A 81 -4.62 -1.81 -2.34
C LEU A 81 -5.00 -0.70 -3.32
N PHE A 82 -4.04 -0.17 -4.06
CA PHE A 82 -4.29 0.97 -4.95
C PHE A 82 -5.19 0.59 -6.14
N LEU A 83 -4.98 -0.60 -6.67
CA LEU A 83 -5.82 -1.11 -7.75
C LEU A 83 -7.23 -1.42 -7.24
N GLN A 84 -7.37 -2.00 -6.05
CA GLN A 84 -8.66 -2.25 -5.41
C GLN A 84 -9.44 -0.95 -5.21
N GLU A 85 -8.80 0.05 -4.59
CA GLU A 85 -9.44 1.35 -4.36
C GLU A 85 -9.85 2.03 -5.67
N PHE A 86 -9.07 1.88 -6.73
CA PHE A 86 -9.45 2.45 -8.03
C PHE A 86 -10.64 1.70 -8.65
N ILE A 87 -10.66 0.37 -8.56
CA ILE A 87 -11.78 -0.44 -9.06
C ILE A 87 -13.07 -0.09 -8.31
N GLU A 88 -13.01 0.01 -6.98
CA GLU A 88 -14.20 0.21 -6.15
C GLU A 88 -14.70 1.65 -6.15
N LEU A 89 -13.80 2.63 -6.07
CA LEU A 89 -14.16 4.04 -5.89
C LEU A 89 -14.16 4.84 -7.20
N GLY A 90 -13.65 4.28 -8.28
CA GLY A 90 -13.43 5.00 -9.53
C GLY A 90 -12.40 6.13 -9.38
N ILE A 91 -12.24 6.91 -10.46
CA ILE A 91 -11.23 7.99 -10.49
C ILE A 91 -11.48 9.07 -9.43
N VAL A 92 -12.74 9.37 -9.13
CA VAL A 92 -13.11 10.44 -8.18
C VAL A 92 -12.69 10.04 -6.76
N GLY A 93 -13.17 8.89 -6.26
CA GLY A 93 -12.86 8.43 -4.91
C GLY A 93 -11.37 8.07 -4.76
N PHE A 94 -10.77 7.44 -5.76
CA PHE A 94 -9.34 7.15 -5.78
C PHE A 94 -8.48 8.42 -5.74
N SER A 95 -8.88 9.48 -6.44
CA SER A 95 -8.18 10.78 -6.37
C SER A 95 -8.24 11.39 -4.97
N VAL A 96 -9.38 11.29 -4.30
CA VAL A 96 -9.52 11.74 -2.89
C VAL A 96 -8.64 10.91 -1.96
N PHE A 97 -8.60 9.59 -2.13
CA PHE A 97 -7.71 8.70 -1.38
C PHE A 97 -6.24 9.08 -1.57
N LEU A 98 -5.79 9.25 -2.82
CA LEU A 98 -4.41 9.66 -3.10
C LEU A 98 -4.10 11.05 -2.54
N ALA A 99 -5.03 12.00 -2.67
CA ALA A 99 -4.85 13.34 -2.11
C ALA A 99 -4.68 13.28 -0.59
N LEU A 100 -5.48 12.48 0.12
CA LEU A 100 -5.35 12.28 1.56
C LEU A 100 -3.96 11.74 1.93
N VAL A 101 -3.48 10.72 1.24
CA VAL A 101 -2.15 10.12 1.45
C VAL A 101 -1.04 11.15 1.21
N LEU A 102 -1.08 11.84 0.08
CA LEU A 102 -0.07 12.82 -0.29
C LEU A 102 -0.04 14.02 0.66
N LEU A 103 -1.20 14.56 1.02
CA LEU A 103 -1.31 15.67 1.97
C LEU A 103 -0.81 15.26 3.37
N PHE A 104 -1.08 14.03 3.79
CA PHE A 104 -0.56 13.51 5.05
C PHE A 104 0.97 13.45 5.05
N PHE A 105 1.60 12.89 4.03
CA PHE A 105 3.05 12.87 3.90
C PHE A 105 3.65 14.28 3.83
N GLN A 106 3.07 15.16 3.02
CA GLN A 106 3.51 16.55 2.91
C GLN A 106 3.46 17.25 4.27
N LYS A 107 2.36 17.04 5.01
CA LYS A 107 2.17 17.69 6.32
C LYS A 107 3.17 17.18 7.36
N ILE A 108 3.41 15.87 7.42
CA ILE A 108 4.43 15.29 8.29
C ILE A 108 5.82 15.83 7.93
N TYR A 109 6.20 15.76 6.67
CA TYR A 109 7.51 16.18 6.20
C TYR A 109 7.77 17.66 6.50
N SER A 110 6.83 18.54 6.17
CA SER A 110 6.95 19.99 6.43
C SER A 110 7.06 20.32 7.93
N THR A 111 6.36 19.56 8.78
CA THR A 111 6.42 19.74 10.23
C THR A 111 7.73 19.21 10.81
N MET A 112 8.25 18.08 10.29
CA MET A 112 9.54 17.52 10.73
C MET A 112 10.69 18.52 10.61
N ALA A 113 10.70 19.31 9.54
CA ALA A 113 11.77 20.30 9.29
C ALA A 113 11.86 21.37 10.39
N ARG A 114 10.73 21.67 11.08
CA ARG A 114 10.61 22.77 12.03
C ARG A 114 10.41 22.34 13.48
N ALA A 115 9.93 21.09 13.70
CA ALA A 115 9.59 20.57 15.02
C ALA A 115 10.81 20.40 15.94
N ALA A 116 10.58 20.48 17.26
CA ALA A 116 11.57 20.10 18.26
C ALA A 116 11.99 18.63 18.10
N ARG A 117 13.24 18.31 18.49
CA ARG A 117 13.88 16.99 18.25
C ARG A 117 13.00 15.80 18.63
N ARG A 118 12.33 15.85 19.80
CA ARG A 118 11.45 14.78 20.27
C ARG A 118 10.29 14.48 19.30
N TYR A 119 9.65 15.53 18.76
CA TYR A 119 8.55 15.36 17.81
C TYR A 119 9.03 14.94 16.43
N ARG A 120 10.24 15.32 16.05
CA ARG A 120 10.86 14.92 14.79
C ARG A 120 11.03 13.40 14.72
N PHE A 121 11.46 12.75 15.81
CA PHE A 121 11.57 11.28 15.85
C PHE A 121 10.21 10.60 15.74
N ILE A 122 9.19 11.11 16.44
CA ILE A 122 7.83 10.56 16.36
C ILE A 122 7.29 10.69 14.93
N LEU A 123 7.44 11.87 14.32
CA LEU A 123 6.99 12.12 12.96
C LEU A 123 7.74 11.25 11.94
N ALA A 124 9.04 11.03 12.13
CA ALA A 124 9.82 10.14 11.28
C ALA A 124 9.37 8.67 11.42
N ALA A 125 9.07 8.20 12.63
CA ALA A 125 8.54 6.86 12.87
C ALA A 125 7.16 6.67 12.21
N VAL A 126 6.27 7.66 12.37
CA VAL A 126 4.95 7.65 11.70
C VAL A 126 5.09 7.67 10.18
N PHE A 127 5.97 8.52 9.65
CA PHE A 127 6.25 8.58 8.21
C PHE A 127 6.70 7.22 7.66
N GLY A 128 7.70 6.61 8.31
CA GLY A 128 8.24 5.31 7.91
C GLY A 128 7.21 4.18 8.05
N GLY A 129 6.48 4.13 9.17
CA GLY A 129 5.44 3.13 9.40
C GLY A 129 4.30 3.25 8.40
N PHE A 130 3.82 4.46 8.13
CA PHE A 130 2.76 4.69 7.14
C PHE A 130 3.22 4.36 5.72
N ALA A 131 4.45 4.73 5.35
CA ALA A 131 5.05 4.34 4.09
C ALA A 131 5.16 2.81 3.96
N GLY A 132 5.55 2.11 5.03
CA GLY A 132 5.62 0.65 5.06
C GLY A 132 4.26 -0.01 4.83
N ILE A 133 3.19 0.50 5.45
CA ILE A 133 1.81 0.04 5.22
C ILE A 133 1.42 0.19 3.74
N LEU A 134 1.70 1.34 3.14
CA LEU A 134 1.38 1.57 1.73
C LEU A 134 2.22 0.72 0.77
N LEU A 135 3.50 0.51 1.07
CA LEU A 135 4.36 -0.39 0.29
C LEU A 135 3.85 -1.84 0.34
N GLN A 136 3.43 -2.32 1.52
CA GLN A 136 2.77 -3.61 1.64
C GLN A 136 1.48 -3.66 0.82
N GLY A 137 0.71 -2.57 0.81
CA GLY A 137 -0.50 -2.43 -0.01
C GLY A 137 -0.27 -2.52 -1.53
N MET A 138 0.95 -2.34 -2.02
CA MET A 138 1.29 -2.57 -3.43
C MET A 138 1.36 -4.07 -3.79
N THR A 139 1.56 -4.93 -2.81
CA THR A 139 1.72 -6.39 -3.01
C THR A 139 0.52 -7.19 -2.55
N ASP A 140 -0.37 -6.57 -1.76
CA ASP A 140 -1.61 -7.18 -1.30
C ASP A 140 -2.67 -6.13 -0.98
N HIS A 141 -3.96 -6.54 -0.96
CA HIS A 141 -5.07 -5.71 -0.50
C HIS A 141 -5.17 -5.79 1.02
N ILE A 142 -4.35 -4.99 1.70
CA ILE A 142 -4.20 -5.00 3.17
C ILE A 142 -5.49 -4.58 3.91
N TRP A 143 -6.41 -3.88 3.28
CA TRP A 143 -7.68 -3.46 3.89
C TRP A 143 -8.76 -4.56 3.89
N PHE A 144 -8.45 -5.71 3.31
CA PHE A 144 -9.29 -6.90 3.49
C PHE A 144 -9.38 -7.33 4.98
N ASP A 145 -8.36 -7.01 5.79
CA ASP A 145 -8.39 -7.21 7.25
C ASP A 145 -8.79 -5.91 7.97
N TYR A 146 -9.93 -5.92 8.63
CA TYR A 146 -10.45 -4.79 9.41
C TYR A 146 -9.47 -4.30 10.50
N SER A 147 -8.64 -5.17 11.06
CA SER A 147 -7.61 -4.79 12.04
C SER A 147 -6.58 -3.86 11.41
N ILE A 148 -6.21 -4.12 10.16
CA ILE A 148 -5.25 -3.29 9.42
C ILE A 148 -5.90 -1.96 8.99
N VAL A 149 -7.18 -1.96 8.65
CA VAL A 149 -7.93 -0.72 8.39
C VAL A 149 -7.92 0.17 9.64
N LEU A 150 -8.22 -0.40 10.81
CA LEU A 150 -8.18 0.34 12.07
C LEU A 150 -6.78 0.87 12.37
N LEU A 151 -5.74 0.04 12.18
CA LEU A 151 -4.35 0.44 12.37
C LEU A 151 -3.97 1.60 11.44
N PHE A 152 -4.36 1.55 10.16
CA PHE A 152 -4.14 2.62 9.19
C PHE A 152 -4.71 3.96 9.70
N TRP A 153 -5.96 3.98 10.13
CA TRP A 153 -6.61 5.19 10.63
C TRP A 153 -6.01 5.66 11.97
N CYS A 154 -5.61 4.73 12.86
CA CYS A 154 -4.92 5.05 14.10
C CYS A 154 -3.56 5.72 13.83
N VAL A 155 -2.75 5.17 12.92
CA VAL A 155 -1.45 5.74 12.54
C VAL A 155 -1.63 7.14 11.95
N LEU A 156 -2.63 7.33 11.11
CA LEU A 156 -2.97 8.63 10.54
C LEU A 156 -3.37 9.64 11.65
N GLY A 157 -4.23 9.22 12.59
CA GLY A 157 -4.65 10.04 13.73
C GLY A 157 -3.48 10.42 14.65
N ILE A 158 -2.60 9.46 15.00
CA ILE A 158 -1.39 9.71 15.80
C ILE A 158 -0.45 10.67 15.06
N GLY A 159 -0.28 10.48 13.76
CA GLY A 159 0.52 11.35 12.91
C GLY A 159 0.03 12.80 12.94
N MET A 160 -1.28 13.01 12.79
CA MET A 160 -1.89 14.34 12.84
C MET A 160 -1.80 14.97 14.24
N ALA A 161 -1.92 14.18 15.31
CA ALA A 161 -1.68 14.66 16.68
C ALA A 161 -0.22 15.09 16.87
N ALA A 162 0.74 14.29 16.40
CA ALA A 162 2.16 14.63 16.45
C ALA A 162 2.50 15.89 15.63
N VAL A 163 1.87 16.09 14.48
CA VAL A 163 1.97 17.32 13.68
C VAL A 163 1.54 18.52 14.50
N ARG A 164 0.34 18.49 15.09
CA ARG A 164 -0.18 19.59 15.93
C ARG A 164 0.76 19.94 17.09
N LEU A 165 1.30 18.93 17.77
CA LEU A 165 2.23 19.12 18.88
C LEU A 165 3.59 19.68 18.39
N GLY A 166 4.06 19.21 17.26
CA GLY A 166 5.28 19.69 16.60
C GLY A 166 5.18 21.18 16.21
N GLU A 167 4.08 21.59 15.59
CA GLU A 167 3.80 22.99 15.23
C GLU A 167 3.69 23.87 16.46
N LYS A 168 2.99 23.42 17.51
CA LYS A 168 2.89 24.16 18.77
C LYS A 168 4.25 24.36 19.44
N SER A 169 5.13 23.35 19.35
CA SER A 169 6.49 23.44 19.89
C SER A 169 7.35 24.47 19.16
N TRP A 170 7.15 24.59 17.87
CA TRP A 170 7.87 25.56 17.04
C TRP A 170 7.40 27.01 17.33
N ARG A 171 6.08 27.22 17.38
CA ARG A 171 5.50 28.55 17.70
C ARG A 171 5.91 29.11 19.07
N LYS A 172 6.23 28.22 20.02
CA LYS A 172 6.70 28.66 21.37
C LYS A 172 8.18 29.09 21.39
N LYS A 173 8.93 28.77 20.34
CA LYS A 173 10.37 29.08 20.27
C LYS A 173 10.67 30.36 19.46
N ASN A 174 9.72 30.77 18.62
CA ASN A 174 9.74 31.99 17.82
C ASN A 174 8.64 32.94 18.24
#